data_a58604d5d66286232ac9ca836ae81d05
#
_entry.id   a58604d5d66286232ac9ca836ae81d05
#
_cell.length_a   1.000
_cell.length_b   1.000
_cell.length_c   1.000
_cell.angle_alpha   90.00
_cell.angle_beta   90.00
_cell.angle_gamma   90.00
#
_symmetry.space_group_name_H-M   'P 1'
#
loop_
_entity.id
_entity.type
_entity.pdbx_description
1 polymer ?
#
loop_
_entity_poly.entity_id
_entity_poly.type
_entity_poly.pdbx_seq_one_letter_code
_entity_poly.pdbx_strand_id
1 'polypeptide(L)'
;MIHKAIDLGVTLFDTADIYAGMGGSETVLGNVLGDRRKDIVLATKFCKPMATDGTKQGASRRYIVEAVEASLKRLKTDWIDLYQQHDYDPLTPIDETLRALDDLIRAGKVRYIGNSNFPAWRIAEAEYVARALGTHRYVSCQDEYSLVVRDIEKDLLPAAQDYKLGLLPFFPLASGLLTGKYQRGTEAPAHTRFAKMPAIRDRYFTEANLDLVDRLKAFAEARGHSLLELAFSWLACRPQVSSVIAGATTPEQIEQNVKAASWKLTAEEMAEVDAMTKG
;
A
#
# COMPACT_ATOMS: atom_id res chain seq x y z
N MET A 1 5.89 17.30 7.62
CA MET A 1 5.98 15.95 7.02
C MET A 1 5.54 15.94 5.56
N ILE A 2 4.27 16.23 5.22
CA ILE A 2 3.73 16.15 3.84
C ILE A 2 4.55 17.00 2.87
N HIS A 3 4.74 18.29 3.13
CA HIS A 3 5.56 19.16 2.27
C HIS A 3 7.00 18.68 2.16
N LYS A 4 7.60 18.20 3.26
CA LYS A 4 8.95 17.61 3.24
C LYS A 4 9.05 16.39 2.32
N ALA A 5 8.03 15.53 2.31
CA ALA A 5 7.99 14.39 1.39
C ALA A 5 7.94 14.85 -0.08
N ILE A 6 7.09 15.85 -0.40
CA ILE A 6 7.01 16.41 -1.75
C ILE A 6 8.35 17.05 -2.16
N ASP A 7 9.00 17.80 -1.25
CA ASP A 7 10.30 18.46 -1.50
C ASP A 7 11.43 17.43 -1.73
N LEU A 8 11.28 16.22 -1.21
CA LEU A 8 12.19 15.08 -1.46
C LEU A 8 11.82 14.26 -2.70
N GLY A 9 10.82 14.69 -3.47
CA GLY A 9 10.42 14.03 -4.71
C GLY A 9 9.42 12.88 -4.54
N VAL A 10 8.81 12.70 -3.37
CA VAL A 10 7.73 11.74 -3.19
C VAL A 10 6.48 12.27 -3.88
N THR A 11 5.99 11.54 -4.87
CA THR A 11 4.84 11.93 -5.66
C THR A 11 3.56 11.17 -5.32
N LEU A 12 3.64 9.91 -4.86
CA LEU A 12 2.47 9.11 -4.49
C LEU A 12 2.14 9.29 -3.00
N PHE A 13 0.94 9.77 -2.71
CA PHE A 13 0.38 9.87 -1.36
C PHE A 13 -0.83 8.97 -1.24
N ASP A 14 -0.71 7.93 -0.42
CA ASP A 14 -1.76 6.94 -0.19
C ASP A 14 -2.44 7.17 1.16
N THR A 15 -3.75 7.24 1.14
CA THR A 15 -4.61 7.32 2.32
C THR A 15 -5.83 6.39 2.17
N ALA A 16 -6.80 6.48 3.07
CA ALA A 16 -8.10 5.83 2.98
C ALA A 16 -9.12 6.59 3.83
N ASP A 17 -10.39 6.43 3.47
CA ASP A 17 -11.52 6.99 4.21
C ASP A 17 -11.54 6.57 5.69
N ILE A 18 -11.16 5.31 5.98
CA ILE A 18 -11.17 4.78 7.35
C ILE A 18 -9.98 5.25 8.22
N TYR A 19 -8.89 5.77 7.63
CA TYR A 19 -7.66 6.06 8.39
C TYR A 19 -7.82 7.24 9.35
N ALA A 20 -7.16 7.12 10.54
CA ALA A 20 -7.13 8.13 11.60
C ALA A 20 -8.54 8.54 12.08
N GLY A 21 -9.38 7.54 12.39
CA GLY A 21 -10.71 7.79 12.96
C GLY A 21 -11.74 8.20 11.91
N MET A 22 -11.83 7.45 10.82
CA MET A 22 -12.87 7.62 9.78
C MET A 22 -12.81 9.00 9.09
N GLY A 23 -11.75 9.23 8.31
CA GLY A 23 -11.58 10.45 7.50
C GLY A 23 -10.52 11.43 8.02
N GLY A 24 -9.91 11.15 9.18
CA GLY A 24 -8.91 12.06 9.75
C GLY A 24 -7.68 12.23 8.87
N SER A 25 -7.19 11.14 8.25
CA SER A 25 -6.03 11.20 7.35
C SER A 25 -6.32 12.02 6.09
N GLU A 26 -7.47 11.82 5.45
CA GLU A 26 -7.90 12.61 4.29
C GLU A 26 -8.09 14.09 4.65
N THR A 27 -8.67 14.37 5.83
CA THR A 27 -8.86 15.73 6.32
C THR A 27 -7.52 16.46 6.54
N VAL A 28 -6.53 15.77 7.11
CA VAL A 28 -5.18 16.33 7.29
C VAL A 28 -4.53 16.64 5.93
N LEU A 29 -4.59 15.69 4.98
CA LEU A 29 -4.08 15.92 3.63
C LEU A 29 -4.76 17.11 2.95
N GLY A 30 -6.09 17.18 2.97
CA GLY A 30 -6.86 18.27 2.37
C GLY A 30 -6.56 19.65 2.99
N ASN A 31 -6.22 19.69 4.29
CA ASN A 31 -5.85 20.94 4.96
C ASN A 31 -4.43 21.41 4.63
N VAL A 32 -3.53 20.49 4.31
CA VAL A 32 -2.10 20.77 4.19
C VAL A 32 -1.63 20.93 2.75
N LEU A 33 -2.26 20.21 1.80
CA LEU A 33 -1.78 20.18 0.41
C LEU A 33 -1.90 21.54 -0.29
N GLY A 34 -3.04 22.23 -0.18
CA GLY A 34 -3.27 23.49 -0.86
C GLY A 34 -2.89 23.41 -2.35
N ASP A 35 -2.12 24.37 -2.84
CA ASP A 35 -1.65 24.43 -4.23
C ASP A 35 -0.73 23.29 -4.63
N ARG A 36 -0.12 22.57 -3.65
CA ARG A 36 0.73 21.40 -3.90
C ARG A 36 -0.07 20.14 -4.29
N ARG A 37 -1.40 20.19 -4.20
CA ARG A 37 -2.28 19.08 -4.62
C ARG A 37 -2.00 18.62 -6.06
N LYS A 38 -1.71 19.53 -6.96
CA LYS A 38 -1.41 19.24 -8.37
C LYS A 38 -0.05 18.58 -8.61
N ASP A 39 0.86 18.64 -7.63
CA ASP A 39 2.23 18.13 -7.74
C ASP A 39 2.30 16.63 -7.38
N ILE A 40 1.18 16.02 -6.96
CA ILE A 40 1.15 14.66 -6.43
C ILE A 40 0.11 13.77 -7.11
N VAL A 41 0.32 12.49 -7.02
CA VAL A 41 -0.67 11.44 -7.28
C VAL A 41 -1.33 11.10 -5.93
N LEU A 42 -2.58 11.50 -5.78
CA LEU A 42 -3.35 11.25 -4.55
C LEU A 42 -4.16 9.98 -4.69
N ALA A 43 -3.85 8.99 -3.86
CA ALA A 43 -4.58 7.74 -3.75
C ALA A 43 -5.40 7.74 -2.46
N THR A 44 -6.67 7.34 -2.55
CA THR A 44 -7.50 7.02 -1.37
C THR A 44 -8.35 5.78 -1.64
N LYS A 45 -9.03 5.29 -0.60
CA LYS A 45 -9.74 4.02 -0.64
C LYS A 45 -11.13 4.14 -0.03
N PHE A 46 -12.02 3.22 -0.44
CA PHE A 46 -13.37 3.01 0.10
C PHE A 46 -13.58 1.51 0.40
N CYS A 47 -14.74 1.12 0.83
CA CYS A 47 -15.22 -0.25 1.06
C CYS A 47 -15.21 -0.68 2.52
N LYS A 48 -14.20 -0.31 3.31
CA LYS A 48 -14.17 -0.69 4.73
C LYS A 48 -15.23 0.07 5.54
N PRO A 49 -15.69 -0.48 6.68
CA PRO A 49 -16.76 0.13 7.45
C PRO A 49 -16.43 1.54 7.94
N MET A 50 -17.25 2.51 7.54
CA MET A 50 -17.20 3.91 7.99
C MET A 50 -18.31 4.23 9.01
N ALA A 51 -19.10 3.22 9.42
CA ALA A 51 -20.06 3.29 10.48
C ALA A 51 -20.20 1.92 11.15
N THR A 52 -20.54 1.91 12.44
CA THR A 52 -20.64 0.68 13.24
C THR A 52 -21.94 -0.09 12.97
N ASP A 53 -22.93 0.55 12.35
CA ASP A 53 -24.23 -0.04 12.00
C ASP A 53 -24.24 -0.78 10.65
N GLY A 54 -23.11 -0.86 9.96
CA GLY A 54 -22.96 -1.53 8.67
C GLY A 54 -23.58 -0.80 7.47
N THR A 55 -24.11 0.40 7.63
CA THR A 55 -24.77 1.16 6.55
C THR A 55 -23.78 1.80 5.58
N LYS A 56 -22.56 2.06 6.03
CA LYS A 56 -21.50 2.76 5.27
C LYS A 56 -20.31 1.86 5.05
N GLN A 57 -20.46 0.90 4.14
CA GLN A 57 -19.41 -0.05 3.76
C GLN A 57 -19.71 -0.74 2.43
N GLY A 58 -18.74 -1.48 1.92
CA GLY A 58 -18.87 -2.34 0.75
C GLY A 58 -18.62 -1.60 -0.57
N ALA A 59 -19.01 -2.27 -1.66
CA ALA A 59 -18.69 -1.81 -3.02
C ALA A 59 -19.95 -1.61 -3.88
N SER A 60 -21.13 -1.46 -3.25
CA SER A 60 -22.36 -1.14 -3.96
C SER A 60 -22.28 0.24 -4.61
N ARG A 61 -22.94 0.40 -5.74
CA ARG A 61 -23.02 1.68 -6.47
C ARG A 61 -23.42 2.84 -5.56
N ARG A 62 -24.46 2.61 -4.73
CA ARG A 62 -24.94 3.64 -3.79
C ARG A 62 -23.85 4.11 -2.86
N TYR A 63 -23.11 3.16 -2.24
CA TYR A 63 -22.08 3.52 -1.27
C TYR A 63 -20.84 4.12 -1.94
N ILE A 64 -20.41 3.61 -3.08
CA ILE A 64 -19.28 4.17 -3.84
C ILE A 64 -19.47 5.67 -4.13
N VAL A 65 -20.67 6.06 -4.58
CA VAL A 65 -20.99 7.47 -4.86
C VAL A 65 -20.96 8.31 -3.59
N GLU A 66 -21.56 7.82 -2.49
CA GLU A 66 -21.52 8.52 -1.21
C GLU A 66 -20.09 8.66 -0.67
N ALA A 67 -19.30 7.59 -0.74
CA ALA A 67 -17.93 7.54 -0.23
C ALA A 67 -16.98 8.49 -0.99
N VAL A 68 -17.05 8.53 -2.32
CA VAL A 68 -16.21 9.42 -3.12
C VAL A 68 -16.50 10.89 -2.85
N GLU A 69 -17.77 11.28 -2.75
CA GLU A 69 -18.14 12.66 -2.43
C GLU A 69 -17.62 13.09 -1.06
N ALA A 70 -17.74 12.20 -0.07
CA ALA A 70 -17.22 12.43 1.27
C ALA A 70 -15.70 12.56 1.27
N SER A 71 -14.99 11.73 0.51
CA SER A 71 -13.52 11.79 0.36
C SER A 71 -13.06 13.07 -0.34
N LEU A 72 -13.68 13.46 -1.45
CA LEU A 72 -13.39 14.72 -2.16
C LEU A 72 -13.55 15.93 -1.24
N LYS A 73 -14.63 15.95 -0.43
CA LYS A 73 -14.87 17.01 0.54
C LYS A 73 -13.78 17.08 1.61
N ARG A 74 -13.37 15.93 2.20
CA ARG A 74 -12.30 15.89 3.22
C ARG A 74 -10.95 16.27 2.64
N LEU A 75 -10.65 15.80 1.43
CA LEU A 75 -9.40 16.05 0.70
C LEU A 75 -9.34 17.46 0.10
N LYS A 76 -10.46 18.21 0.08
CA LYS A 76 -10.57 19.57 -0.50
C LYS A 76 -10.07 19.63 -1.95
N THR A 77 -10.49 18.66 -2.75
CA THR A 77 -10.10 18.53 -4.17
C THR A 77 -11.29 18.06 -4.99
N ASP A 78 -11.29 18.37 -6.30
CA ASP A 78 -12.35 17.98 -7.23
C ASP A 78 -12.08 16.60 -7.86
N TRP A 79 -10.88 16.03 -7.69
CA TRP A 79 -10.52 14.73 -8.26
C TRP A 79 -9.60 13.93 -7.34
N ILE A 80 -9.68 12.61 -7.48
CA ILE A 80 -8.77 11.61 -6.91
C ILE A 80 -8.00 10.99 -8.08
N ASP A 81 -6.66 10.88 -7.94
CA ASP A 81 -5.85 10.30 -9.02
C ASP A 81 -5.99 8.78 -9.06
N LEU A 82 -6.00 8.11 -7.89
CA LEU A 82 -6.18 6.66 -7.79
C LEU A 82 -7.21 6.34 -6.69
N TYR A 83 -8.38 5.85 -7.08
CA TYR A 83 -9.44 5.44 -6.15
C TYR A 83 -9.47 3.92 -6.03
N GLN A 84 -9.22 3.41 -4.83
CA GLN A 84 -8.98 1.99 -4.62
C GLN A 84 -10.11 1.35 -3.82
N GLN A 85 -10.59 0.19 -4.25
CA GLN A 85 -11.41 -0.67 -3.42
C GLN A 85 -10.51 -1.31 -2.36
N HIS A 86 -10.71 -0.95 -1.08
CA HIS A 86 -9.81 -1.29 0.02
C HIS A 86 -9.81 -2.77 0.37
N ASP A 87 -10.89 -3.44 0.07
CA ASP A 87 -11.06 -4.87 0.34
C ASP A 87 -12.04 -5.47 -0.67
N TYR A 88 -11.97 -6.78 -0.86
CA TYR A 88 -12.96 -7.51 -1.63
C TYR A 88 -14.32 -7.49 -0.92
N ASP A 89 -15.39 -7.13 -1.64
CA ASP A 89 -16.76 -7.21 -1.14
C ASP A 89 -17.48 -8.42 -1.76
N PRO A 90 -17.79 -9.45 -0.94
CA PRO A 90 -18.48 -10.65 -1.43
C PRO A 90 -19.99 -10.44 -1.69
N LEU A 91 -20.56 -9.33 -1.20
CA LEU A 91 -21.99 -9.08 -1.28
C LEU A 91 -22.41 -8.30 -2.52
N THR A 92 -21.45 -7.57 -3.14
CA THR A 92 -21.74 -6.78 -4.33
C THR A 92 -21.17 -7.45 -5.57
N PRO A 93 -21.99 -7.71 -6.60
CA PRO A 93 -21.50 -8.17 -7.89
C PRO A 93 -20.46 -7.22 -8.47
N ILE A 94 -19.37 -7.76 -9.04
CA ILE A 94 -18.25 -6.95 -9.53
C ILE A 94 -18.63 -6.03 -10.68
N ASP A 95 -19.60 -6.39 -11.49
CA ASP A 95 -20.10 -5.58 -12.59
C ASP A 95 -20.80 -4.30 -12.10
N GLU A 96 -21.55 -4.35 -10.99
CA GLU A 96 -22.12 -3.16 -10.34
C GLU A 96 -21.02 -2.21 -9.87
N THR A 97 -20.02 -2.74 -9.20
CA THR A 97 -18.86 -1.99 -8.71
C THR A 97 -18.11 -1.31 -9.86
N LEU A 98 -17.78 -2.06 -10.91
CA LEU A 98 -17.03 -1.55 -12.07
C LEU A 98 -17.81 -0.47 -12.83
N ARG A 99 -19.13 -0.65 -13.00
CA ARG A 99 -19.98 0.41 -13.62
C ARG A 99 -20.01 1.68 -12.79
N ALA A 100 -20.12 1.54 -11.46
CA ALA A 100 -20.10 2.70 -10.57
C ALA A 100 -18.77 3.47 -10.63
N LEU A 101 -17.65 2.74 -10.61
CA LEU A 101 -16.32 3.34 -10.73
C LEU A 101 -16.07 3.96 -12.11
N ASP A 102 -16.57 3.34 -13.18
CA ASP A 102 -16.51 3.89 -14.55
C ASP A 102 -17.25 5.22 -14.65
N ASP A 103 -18.42 5.34 -14.04
CA ASP A 103 -19.18 6.60 -14.01
C ASP A 103 -18.42 7.70 -13.27
N LEU A 104 -17.68 7.38 -12.20
CA LEU A 104 -16.84 8.36 -11.51
C LEU A 104 -15.66 8.85 -12.37
N ILE A 105 -15.08 7.95 -13.18
CA ILE A 105 -14.03 8.32 -14.13
C ILE A 105 -14.63 9.23 -15.22
N ARG A 106 -15.77 8.86 -15.82
CA ARG A 106 -16.45 9.67 -16.84
C ARG A 106 -16.89 11.04 -16.31
N ALA A 107 -17.25 11.11 -15.03
CA ALA A 107 -17.57 12.36 -14.35
C ALA A 107 -16.34 13.22 -14.00
N GLY A 108 -15.11 12.72 -14.22
CA GLY A 108 -13.86 13.44 -13.93
C GLY A 108 -13.49 13.47 -12.43
N LYS A 109 -14.23 12.78 -11.56
CA LYS A 109 -13.97 12.72 -10.11
C LYS A 109 -12.83 11.79 -9.74
N VAL A 110 -12.58 10.79 -10.58
CA VAL A 110 -11.52 9.78 -10.42
C VAL A 110 -10.78 9.67 -11.74
N ARG A 111 -9.44 9.55 -11.69
CA ARG A 111 -8.63 9.35 -12.90
C ARG A 111 -8.38 7.88 -13.18
N TYR A 112 -8.00 7.12 -12.15
CA TYR A 112 -7.69 5.69 -12.23
C TYR A 112 -8.30 4.95 -11.05
N ILE A 113 -8.59 3.68 -11.25
CA ILE A 113 -9.12 2.78 -10.21
C ILE A 113 -8.14 1.65 -9.91
N GLY A 114 -8.11 1.22 -8.66
CA GLY A 114 -7.30 0.11 -8.19
C GLY A 114 -8.04 -0.77 -7.19
N ASN A 115 -7.44 -1.87 -6.83
CA ASN A 115 -7.94 -2.76 -5.78
C ASN A 115 -6.88 -2.97 -4.69
N SER A 116 -7.30 -3.51 -3.55
CA SER A 116 -6.44 -3.89 -2.43
C SER A 116 -7.00 -5.14 -1.77
N ASN A 117 -6.13 -6.04 -1.33
CA ASN A 117 -6.50 -7.28 -0.64
C ASN A 117 -7.44 -8.20 -1.47
N PHE A 118 -7.32 -8.17 -2.79
CA PHE A 118 -8.08 -9.06 -3.65
C PHE A 118 -7.35 -10.39 -3.82
N PRO A 119 -8.06 -11.53 -3.78
CA PRO A 119 -7.47 -12.77 -4.25
C PRO A 119 -7.25 -12.71 -5.78
N ALA A 120 -6.27 -13.44 -6.28
CA ALA A 120 -5.89 -13.43 -7.70
C ALA A 120 -7.07 -13.74 -8.65
N TRP A 121 -7.94 -14.70 -8.27
CA TRP A 121 -9.12 -15.03 -9.07
C TRP A 121 -10.11 -13.87 -9.22
N ARG A 122 -10.19 -13.00 -8.19
CA ARG A 122 -11.06 -11.82 -8.23
C ARG A 122 -10.50 -10.71 -9.11
N ILE A 123 -9.18 -10.61 -9.19
CA ILE A 123 -8.50 -9.73 -10.15
C ILE A 123 -8.83 -10.19 -11.57
N ALA A 124 -8.71 -11.49 -11.84
CA ALA A 124 -9.05 -12.07 -13.15
C ALA A 124 -10.52 -11.82 -13.51
N GLU A 125 -11.44 -12.09 -12.59
CA GLU A 125 -12.87 -11.84 -12.79
C GLU A 125 -13.13 -10.36 -13.14
N ALA A 126 -12.57 -9.42 -12.33
CA ALA A 126 -12.75 -7.99 -12.57
C ALA A 126 -12.22 -7.55 -13.94
N GLU A 127 -11.08 -8.09 -14.37
CA GLU A 127 -10.49 -7.80 -15.69
C GLU A 127 -11.41 -8.27 -16.83
N TYR A 128 -11.90 -9.52 -16.77
CA TYR A 128 -12.78 -10.06 -17.82
C TYR A 128 -14.15 -9.36 -17.84
N VAL A 129 -14.71 -9.04 -16.68
CA VAL A 129 -15.98 -8.31 -16.59
C VAL A 129 -15.82 -6.89 -17.11
N ALA A 130 -14.74 -6.18 -16.76
CA ALA A 130 -14.48 -4.84 -17.28
C ALA A 130 -14.39 -4.84 -18.82
N ARG A 131 -13.66 -5.80 -19.40
CA ARG A 131 -13.57 -5.95 -20.86
C ARG A 131 -14.93 -6.24 -21.50
N ALA A 132 -15.73 -7.14 -20.93
CA ALA A 132 -17.05 -7.48 -21.44
C ALA A 132 -18.03 -6.30 -21.39
N LEU A 133 -17.89 -5.43 -20.36
CA LEU A 133 -18.73 -4.24 -20.19
C LEU A 133 -18.22 -3.03 -20.98
N GLY A 134 -16.97 -3.03 -21.45
CA GLY A 134 -16.32 -1.85 -22.04
C GLY A 134 -16.08 -0.73 -21.02
N THR A 135 -15.93 -1.06 -19.74
CA THR A 135 -15.61 -0.11 -18.67
C THR A 135 -14.11 0.03 -18.47
N HIS A 136 -13.70 1.04 -17.70
CA HIS A 136 -12.32 1.10 -17.20
C HIS A 136 -12.05 -0.10 -16.29
N ARG A 137 -10.79 -0.55 -16.28
CA ARG A 137 -10.30 -1.67 -15.48
C ARG A 137 -9.41 -1.18 -14.34
N TYR A 138 -9.19 -1.99 -13.35
CA TYR A 138 -8.17 -1.71 -12.34
C TYR A 138 -6.79 -1.58 -13.00
N VAL A 139 -5.99 -0.59 -12.56
CA VAL A 139 -4.61 -0.37 -13.03
C VAL A 139 -3.58 -0.76 -11.98
N SER A 140 -3.99 -0.94 -10.74
CA SER A 140 -3.11 -1.32 -9.63
C SER A 140 -3.78 -2.28 -8.67
N CYS A 141 -2.94 -3.07 -8.00
CA CYS A 141 -3.29 -3.82 -6.80
C CYS A 141 -2.41 -3.35 -5.63
N GLN A 142 -2.97 -3.31 -4.43
CA GLN A 142 -2.27 -2.90 -3.23
C GLN A 142 -2.35 -4.01 -2.19
N ASP A 143 -1.22 -4.67 -1.92
CA ASP A 143 -1.19 -5.88 -1.11
C ASP A 143 0.02 -5.90 -0.18
N GLU A 144 -0.06 -6.70 0.89
CA GLU A 144 1.05 -6.87 1.80
C GLU A 144 2.20 -7.60 1.11
N TYR A 145 3.36 -6.94 1.06
CA TYR A 145 4.55 -7.54 0.47
C TYR A 145 5.82 -7.00 1.10
N SER A 146 6.67 -7.89 1.56
CA SER A 146 7.95 -7.55 2.20
C SER A 146 8.89 -8.75 2.17
N LEU A 147 10.11 -8.58 2.64
CA LEU A 147 11.09 -9.68 2.77
C LEU A 147 10.64 -10.82 3.70
N VAL A 148 9.66 -10.59 4.59
CA VAL A 148 9.12 -11.59 5.52
C VAL A 148 7.68 -12.00 5.21
N VAL A 149 7.01 -11.37 4.25
CA VAL A 149 5.67 -11.73 3.80
C VAL A 149 5.67 -11.77 2.27
N ARG A 150 5.64 -12.98 1.73
CA ARG A 150 5.81 -13.25 0.29
C ARG A 150 4.67 -14.05 -0.34
N ASP A 151 3.56 -14.22 0.39
CA ASP A 151 2.45 -15.06 -0.06
C ASP A 151 1.86 -14.66 -1.41
N ILE A 152 1.86 -13.36 -1.74
CA ILE A 152 1.36 -12.86 -3.02
C ILE A 152 2.12 -13.40 -4.24
N GLU A 153 3.34 -13.93 -4.06
CA GLU A 153 4.15 -14.48 -5.16
C GLU A 153 3.57 -15.78 -5.74
N LYS A 154 2.68 -16.45 -5.00
CA LYS A 154 2.09 -17.73 -5.41
C LYS A 154 1.10 -17.58 -6.56
N ASP A 155 0.25 -16.57 -6.50
CA ASP A 155 -0.86 -16.39 -7.45
C ASP A 155 -1.16 -14.93 -7.80
N LEU A 156 -1.17 -14.00 -6.82
CA LEU A 156 -1.53 -12.61 -7.06
C LEU A 156 -0.49 -11.89 -7.92
N LEU A 157 0.79 -12.06 -7.64
CA LEU A 157 1.85 -11.42 -8.41
C LEU A 157 1.90 -11.90 -9.88
N PRO A 158 1.79 -13.21 -10.18
CA PRO A 158 1.57 -13.70 -11.54
C PRO A 158 0.34 -13.08 -12.22
N ALA A 159 -0.80 -13.02 -11.53
CA ALA A 159 -2.02 -12.40 -12.08
C ALA A 159 -1.82 -10.90 -12.35
N ALA A 160 -1.20 -10.17 -11.43
CA ALA A 160 -0.88 -8.75 -11.63
C ALA A 160 0.02 -8.54 -12.85
N GLN A 161 0.97 -9.43 -13.07
CA GLN A 161 1.85 -9.39 -14.25
C GLN A 161 1.09 -9.63 -15.55
N ASP A 162 0.24 -10.67 -15.61
CA ASP A 162 -0.55 -11.01 -16.80
C ASP A 162 -1.52 -9.90 -17.19
N TYR A 163 -2.18 -9.31 -16.20
CA TYR A 163 -3.14 -8.23 -16.42
C TYR A 163 -2.50 -6.84 -16.41
N LYS A 164 -1.17 -6.73 -16.25
CA LYS A 164 -0.41 -5.47 -16.28
C LYS A 164 -0.88 -4.47 -15.22
N LEU A 165 -1.13 -4.96 -14.00
CA LEU A 165 -1.38 -4.12 -12.84
C LEU A 165 -0.07 -3.72 -12.17
N GLY A 166 0.03 -2.46 -11.77
CA GLY A 166 1.12 -2.01 -10.90
C GLY A 166 0.88 -2.45 -9.47
N LEU A 167 1.88 -3.07 -8.82
CA LEU A 167 1.80 -3.44 -7.41
C LEU A 167 2.24 -2.26 -6.52
N LEU A 168 1.46 -2.01 -5.47
CA LEU A 168 1.72 -1.04 -4.42
C LEU A 168 1.88 -1.76 -3.08
N PRO A 169 3.09 -2.22 -2.71
CA PRO A 169 3.31 -2.94 -1.46
C PRO A 169 2.99 -2.09 -0.24
N PHE A 170 2.12 -2.58 0.67
CA PHE A 170 1.98 -2.02 2.00
C PHE A 170 2.74 -2.88 3.03
N PHE A 171 3.04 -2.30 4.21
CA PHE A 171 3.91 -2.88 5.25
C PHE A 171 5.28 -3.35 4.74
N PRO A 172 5.98 -2.56 3.91
CA PRO A 172 7.27 -2.94 3.34
C PRO A 172 8.34 -3.25 4.40
N LEU A 173 8.17 -2.71 5.60
CA LEU A 173 9.05 -2.91 6.75
C LEU A 173 8.48 -3.88 7.80
N ALA A 174 7.45 -4.67 7.46
CA ALA A 174 6.79 -5.59 8.40
C ALA A 174 6.51 -4.92 9.76
N SER A 175 5.82 -3.78 9.71
CA SER A 175 5.49 -2.94 10.90
C SER A 175 6.72 -2.46 11.69
N GLY A 176 7.87 -2.38 11.04
CA GLY A 176 9.13 -1.90 11.59
C GLY A 176 10.13 -3.00 11.97
N LEU A 177 9.80 -4.27 11.78
CA LEU A 177 10.74 -5.38 12.00
C LEU A 177 12.01 -5.21 11.15
N LEU A 178 11.85 -4.90 9.87
CA LEU A 178 12.93 -4.74 8.90
C LEU A 178 13.70 -3.40 9.02
N THR A 179 13.48 -2.65 10.10
CA THR A 179 14.35 -1.52 10.44
C THR A 179 15.53 -1.90 11.32
N GLY A 180 15.54 -3.13 11.85
CA GLY A 180 16.58 -3.61 12.76
C GLY A 180 16.51 -3.06 14.19
N LYS A 181 15.45 -2.31 14.55
CA LYS A 181 15.33 -1.70 15.89
C LYS A 181 14.85 -2.63 17.00
N TYR A 182 14.31 -3.80 16.63
CA TYR A 182 13.85 -4.80 17.60
C TYR A 182 14.92 -5.85 17.85
N GLN A 183 15.10 -6.23 19.11
CA GLN A 183 16.11 -7.18 19.53
C GLN A 183 15.48 -8.33 20.31
N ARG A 184 16.08 -9.53 20.23
CA ARG A 184 15.66 -10.70 20.99
C ARG A 184 15.73 -10.43 22.49
N GLY A 185 14.76 -10.96 23.23
CA GLY A 185 14.76 -10.88 24.69
C GLY A 185 14.55 -9.48 25.27
N THR A 186 14.27 -8.48 24.42
CA THR A 186 14.00 -7.12 24.89
C THR A 186 12.54 -6.71 24.58
N GLU A 187 11.96 -5.91 25.46
CA GLU A 187 10.66 -5.32 25.19
C GLU A 187 10.75 -4.34 24.02
N ALA A 188 9.67 -4.28 23.23
CA ALA A 188 9.57 -3.31 22.15
C ALA A 188 9.53 -1.88 22.72
N PRO A 189 10.32 -0.93 22.19
CA PRO A 189 10.32 0.45 22.69
C PRO A 189 8.91 1.05 22.69
N ALA A 190 8.50 1.71 23.77
CA ALA A 190 7.13 2.12 24.08
C ALA A 190 6.43 2.95 22.96
N HIS A 191 7.19 3.71 22.18
CA HIS A 191 6.65 4.51 21.06
C HIS A 191 6.47 3.74 19.75
N THR A 192 6.86 2.46 19.70
CA THR A 192 6.81 1.66 18.47
C THR A 192 5.44 1.03 18.23
N ARG A 193 5.22 0.59 16.99
CA ARG A 193 3.98 -0.09 16.61
C ARG A 193 3.80 -1.41 17.37
N PHE A 194 4.86 -2.18 17.60
CA PHE A 194 4.80 -3.44 18.32
C PHE A 194 4.39 -3.26 19.80
N ALA A 195 4.83 -2.19 20.46
CA ALA A 195 4.39 -1.89 21.81
C ALA A 195 2.89 -1.50 21.88
N LYS A 196 2.39 -0.82 20.85
CA LYS A 196 1.01 -0.33 20.80
C LYS A 196 0.00 -1.36 20.25
N MET A 197 0.46 -2.36 19.51
CA MET A 197 -0.39 -3.32 18.79
C MET A 197 0.14 -4.76 18.98
N PRO A 198 -0.17 -5.42 20.10
CA PRO A 198 0.35 -6.76 20.41
C PRO A 198 0.09 -7.80 19.32
N ALA A 199 -1.10 -7.82 18.73
CA ALA A 199 -1.44 -8.76 17.66
C ALA A 199 -0.53 -8.61 16.42
N ILE A 200 -0.11 -7.39 16.08
CA ILE A 200 0.86 -7.15 15.00
C ILE A 200 2.25 -7.62 15.42
N ARG A 201 2.64 -7.36 16.67
CA ARG A 201 3.90 -7.87 17.21
C ARG A 201 3.95 -9.40 17.10
N ASP A 202 2.95 -10.10 17.60
CA ASP A 202 2.92 -11.56 17.67
C ASP A 202 2.93 -12.19 16.27
N ARG A 203 2.40 -11.51 15.26
CA ARG A 203 2.46 -11.93 13.86
C ARG A 203 3.87 -11.85 13.27
N TYR A 204 4.62 -10.80 13.55
CA TYR A 204 5.91 -10.56 12.91
C TYR A 204 7.12 -10.89 13.78
N PHE A 205 7.02 -10.74 15.09
CA PHE A 205 8.12 -10.92 16.03
C PHE A 205 8.25 -12.37 16.47
N THR A 206 8.57 -13.23 15.51
CA THR A 206 8.80 -14.67 15.71
C THR A 206 10.29 -14.97 15.64
N GLU A 207 10.74 -16.07 16.26
CA GLU A 207 12.15 -16.50 16.18
C GLU A 207 12.60 -16.70 14.74
N ALA A 208 11.77 -17.32 13.90
CA ALA A 208 12.08 -17.51 12.48
C ALA A 208 12.30 -16.18 11.73
N ASN A 209 11.48 -15.18 11.99
CA ASN A 209 11.65 -13.86 11.39
C ASN A 209 12.88 -13.13 11.95
N LEU A 210 13.21 -13.31 13.24
CA LEU A 210 14.41 -12.73 13.82
C LEU A 210 15.67 -13.34 13.23
N ASP A 211 15.72 -14.68 13.06
CA ASP A 211 16.82 -15.37 12.38
C ASP A 211 16.99 -14.87 10.92
N LEU A 212 15.87 -14.65 10.23
CA LEU A 212 15.89 -14.11 8.88
C LEU A 212 16.41 -12.67 8.86
N VAL A 213 15.95 -11.82 9.78
CA VAL A 213 16.41 -10.43 9.94
C VAL A 213 17.91 -10.37 10.19
N ASP A 214 18.46 -11.24 11.04
CA ASP A 214 19.90 -11.29 11.33
C ASP A 214 20.70 -11.64 10.05
N ARG A 215 20.25 -12.63 9.27
CA ARG A 215 20.86 -12.99 7.99
C ARG A 215 20.80 -11.86 6.95
N LEU A 216 19.64 -11.24 6.79
CA LEU A 216 19.44 -10.12 5.86
C LEU A 216 20.28 -8.89 6.24
N LYS A 217 20.39 -8.64 7.55
CA LYS A 217 21.24 -7.57 8.08
C LYS A 217 22.71 -7.82 7.77
N ALA A 218 23.21 -9.02 8.03
CA ALA A 218 24.60 -9.40 7.71
C ALA A 218 24.87 -9.29 6.19
N PHE A 219 23.92 -9.69 5.34
CA PHE A 219 24.02 -9.56 3.89
C PHE A 219 24.15 -8.10 3.45
N ALA A 220 23.32 -7.20 3.99
CA ALA A 220 23.35 -5.79 3.67
C ALA A 220 24.64 -5.11 4.16
N GLU A 221 25.03 -5.34 5.42
CA GLU A 221 26.22 -4.76 6.03
C GLU A 221 27.52 -5.19 5.32
N ALA A 222 27.63 -6.44 4.85
CA ALA A 222 28.75 -6.92 4.05
C ALA A 222 28.92 -6.17 2.71
N ARG A 223 27.86 -5.46 2.27
CA ARG A 223 27.83 -4.65 1.04
C ARG A 223 27.81 -3.14 1.31
N GLY A 224 28.00 -2.73 2.57
CA GLY A 224 28.01 -1.31 2.98
C GLY A 224 26.63 -0.66 3.05
N HIS A 225 25.58 -1.45 3.15
CA HIS A 225 24.20 -1.00 3.23
C HIS A 225 23.53 -1.39 4.55
N SER A 226 22.42 -0.74 4.87
CA SER A 226 21.59 -1.08 6.02
C SER A 226 20.47 -2.07 5.64
N LEU A 227 19.90 -2.75 6.63
CA LEU A 227 18.70 -3.58 6.46
C LEU A 227 17.51 -2.77 5.91
N LEU A 228 17.38 -1.49 6.32
CA LEU A 228 16.35 -0.58 5.81
C LEU A 228 16.51 -0.36 4.30
N GLU A 229 17.73 -0.12 3.83
CA GLU A 229 18.03 0.04 2.40
C GLU A 229 17.73 -1.25 1.65
N LEU A 230 18.10 -2.41 2.20
CA LEU A 230 17.77 -3.69 1.59
C LEU A 230 16.25 -3.89 1.45
N ALA A 231 15.48 -3.63 2.51
CA ALA A 231 14.03 -3.84 2.52
C ALA A 231 13.30 -2.97 1.48
N PHE A 232 13.66 -1.70 1.34
CA PHE A 232 13.09 -0.80 0.33
C PHE A 232 13.56 -1.13 -1.07
N SER A 233 14.85 -1.30 -1.26
CA SER A 233 15.46 -1.49 -2.58
C SER A 233 15.10 -2.84 -3.19
N TRP A 234 14.96 -3.89 -2.37
CA TRP A 234 14.50 -5.19 -2.84
C TRP A 234 13.09 -5.11 -3.43
N LEU A 235 12.17 -4.36 -2.83
CA LEU A 235 10.85 -4.09 -3.39
C LEU A 235 10.94 -3.20 -4.64
N ALA A 236 11.70 -2.12 -4.58
CA ALA A 236 11.83 -1.17 -5.68
C ALA A 236 12.51 -1.76 -6.93
N CYS A 237 13.30 -2.83 -6.78
CA CYS A 237 13.90 -3.56 -7.90
C CYS A 237 12.96 -4.58 -8.54
N ARG A 238 11.75 -4.84 -7.98
CA ARG A 238 10.76 -5.73 -8.59
C ARG A 238 10.06 -5.03 -9.75
N PRO A 239 10.01 -5.63 -10.95
CA PRO A 239 9.41 -4.98 -12.13
C PRO A 239 7.93 -4.61 -11.98
N GLN A 240 7.17 -5.37 -11.17
CA GLN A 240 5.75 -5.15 -10.93
C GLN A 240 5.47 -4.05 -9.91
N VAL A 241 6.47 -3.69 -9.07
CA VAL A 241 6.30 -2.68 -8.03
C VAL A 241 6.37 -1.28 -8.65
N SER A 242 5.25 -0.59 -8.64
CA SER A 242 5.14 0.78 -9.16
C SER A 242 5.55 1.83 -8.14
N SER A 243 5.28 1.58 -6.86
CA SER A 243 5.70 2.44 -5.75
C SER A 243 5.60 1.67 -4.44
N VAL A 244 6.52 1.91 -3.52
CA VAL A 244 6.52 1.30 -2.18
C VAL A 244 5.84 2.25 -1.20
N ILE A 245 4.77 1.79 -0.54
CA ILE A 245 4.01 2.60 0.42
C ILE A 245 4.59 2.41 1.82
N ALA A 246 5.17 3.47 2.37
CA ALA A 246 5.75 3.46 3.71
C ALA A 246 5.21 4.60 4.56
N GLY A 247 4.76 4.27 5.77
CA GLY A 247 4.38 5.26 6.77
C GLY A 247 5.61 5.86 7.46
N ALA A 248 5.52 7.14 7.80
CA ALA A 248 6.49 7.84 8.62
C ALA A 248 5.79 8.69 9.68
N THR A 249 6.43 8.86 10.83
CA THR A 249 5.91 9.68 11.94
C THR A 249 6.77 10.93 12.22
N THR A 250 7.94 11.01 11.59
CA THR A 250 8.84 12.18 11.68
C THR A 250 9.41 12.53 10.31
N PRO A 251 9.83 13.79 10.08
CA PRO A 251 10.50 14.21 8.84
C PRO A 251 11.77 13.41 8.54
N GLU A 252 12.54 13.06 9.60
CA GLU A 252 13.79 12.30 9.47
C GLU A 252 13.53 10.89 8.94
N GLN A 253 12.42 10.24 9.35
CA GLN A 253 12.02 8.96 8.80
C GLN A 253 11.68 9.05 7.31
N ILE A 254 11.07 10.15 6.87
CA ILE A 254 10.81 10.38 5.44
C ILE A 254 12.12 10.45 4.66
N GLU A 255 13.09 11.23 5.14
CA GLU A 255 14.42 11.33 4.51
C GLU A 255 15.11 9.96 4.44
N GLN A 256 15.09 9.21 5.54
CA GLN A 256 15.66 7.87 5.59
C GLN A 256 14.98 6.91 4.61
N ASN A 257 13.65 6.92 4.54
CA ASN A 257 12.89 6.07 3.64
C ASN A 257 13.18 6.40 2.17
N VAL A 258 13.22 7.68 1.81
CA VAL A 258 13.56 8.10 0.43
C VAL A 258 14.97 7.66 0.06
N LYS A 259 15.95 7.89 0.95
CA LYS A 259 17.33 7.45 0.73
C LYS A 259 17.45 5.93 0.63
N ALA A 260 16.67 5.19 1.43
CA ALA A 260 16.74 3.74 1.49
C ALA A 260 16.32 3.04 0.18
N ALA A 261 15.58 3.68 -0.71
CA ALA A 261 15.18 3.13 -2.01
C ALA A 261 16.24 3.31 -3.12
N SER A 262 17.44 3.79 -2.81
CA SER A 262 18.45 4.15 -3.80
C SER A 262 19.40 3.01 -4.21
N TRP A 263 19.52 1.95 -3.44
CA TRP A 263 20.39 0.81 -3.76
C TRP A 263 19.80 0.01 -4.93
N LYS A 264 20.56 -0.12 -6.00
CA LYS A 264 20.21 -0.94 -7.16
C LYS A 264 20.81 -2.32 -7.00
N LEU A 265 20.04 -3.26 -6.45
CA LEU A 265 20.50 -4.65 -6.31
C LEU A 265 20.73 -5.25 -7.70
N THR A 266 21.84 -5.99 -7.84
CA THR A 266 22.10 -6.80 -9.03
C THR A 266 21.16 -8.01 -9.10
N ALA A 267 21.11 -8.68 -10.25
CA ALA A 267 20.32 -9.90 -10.40
C ALA A 267 20.77 -11.01 -9.44
N GLU A 268 22.09 -11.11 -9.22
CA GLU A 268 22.73 -12.07 -8.30
C GLU A 268 22.35 -11.76 -6.85
N GLU A 269 22.40 -10.48 -6.44
CA GLU A 269 22.00 -10.04 -5.10
C GLU A 269 20.50 -10.29 -4.87
N MET A 270 19.65 -10.01 -5.86
CA MET A 270 18.23 -10.31 -5.78
C MET A 270 17.98 -11.81 -5.60
N ALA A 271 18.70 -12.67 -6.35
CA ALA A 271 18.57 -14.12 -6.24
C ALA A 271 19.04 -14.64 -4.87
N GLU A 272 20.15 -14.09 -4.32
CA GLU A 272 20.66 -14.45 -3.00
C GLU A 272 19.66 -14.07 -1.88
N VAL A 273 19.10 -12.86 -1.94
CA VAL A 273 18.05 -12.42 -1.00
C VAL A 273 16.79 -13.29 -1.14
N ASP A 274 16.40 -13.61 -2.37
CA ASP A 274 15.24 -14.48 -2.61
C ASP A 274 15.45 -15.90 -2.06
N ALA A 275 16.65 -16.46 -2.16
CA ALA A 275 16.97 -17.76 -1.59
C ALA A 275 16.93 -17.74 -0.05
N MET A 276 17.33 -16.64 0.59
CA MET A 276 17.25 -16.49 2.05
C MET A 276 15.83 -16.36 2.58
N THR A 277 14.92 -15.78 1.78
CA THR A 277 13.56 -15.39 2.20
C THR A 277 12.45 -16.31 1.71
N LYS A 278 12.76 -17.27 0.82
CA LYS A 278 11.87 -18.39 0.45
C LYS A 278 12.02 -19.45 1.51
N GLY A 279 11.09 -19.51 2.47
CA GLY A 279 10.98 -20.59 3.44
C GLY A 279 10.26 -21.79 2.86
#